data_ba850c0838488f4c4ea16083e315feea
#
_entry.id   ba850c0838488f4c4ea16083e315feea
#
_cell.length_a   1.000
_cell.length_b   1.000
_cell.length_c   1.000
_cell.angle_alpha   90.00
_cell.angle_beta   90.00
_cell.angle_gamma   90.00
#
_symmetry.space_group_name_H-M   'P 1'
#
loop_
_entity.id
_entity.type
_entity.pdbx_description
1 polymer ?
#
loop_
_entity_poly.entity_id
_entity_poly.type
_entity_poly.pdbx_seq_one_letter_code
_entity_poly.pdbx_strand_id
1 'polypeptide(L)'
;WPRHWRVDGVYVNCDLTAPDGCNPDDPPSAVLRNAWTWPENMLLVGETYPMLTRATGNPAFLEAAVRHVLGAHRWLFDPPTGLYWHVGRPTGPDKRSAPWGRGDTHFLWGLRAVLDQMPDAHPRRADLCRMLQLNLEGLLRVQDRFGLWHNVLDADPADSRPCSSATSQVLRL
;
A
#
# COMPACT_ATOMS: atom_id res chain seq x y z
N TRP A 1 -7.68 4.10 18.32
CA TRP A 1 -6.32 3.72 17.95
C TRP A 1 -5.37 4.79 18.46
N PRO A 2 -4.24 4.43 19.10
CA PRO A 2 -3.29 5.40 19.62
C PRO A 2 -2.80 6.34 18.52
N ARG A 3 -2.61 7.62 18.83
CA ARG A 3 -2.16 8.65 17.86
C ARG A 3 -0.80 8.33 17.22
N HIS A 4 -0.02 7.47 17.84
CA HIS A 4 1.36 7.13 17.49
C HIS A 4 1.53 6.18 16.31
N TRP A 5 0.46 5.54 15.86
CA TRP A 5 0.50 4.61 14.73
C TRP A 5 0.27 5.27 13.36
N ARG A 6 0.30 6.61 13.30
CA ARG A 6 0.15 7.36 12.06
C ARG A 6 1.25 8.40 11.91
N VAL A 7 1.93 8.36 10.78
CA VAL A 7 2.86 9.39 10.32
C VAL A 7 2.31 9.96 9.02
N ASP A 8 2.04 11.26 8.98
CA ASP A 8 1.46 11.95 7.81
C ASP A 8 0.19 11.28 7.27
N GLY A 9 -0.63 10.71 8.15
CA GLY A 9 -1.84 9.98 7.79
C GLY A 9 -1.63 8.52 7.41
N VAL A 10 -0.39 8.05 7.31
CA VAL A 10 -0.04 6.65 7.03
C VAL A 10 -0.07 5.84 8.32
N TYR A 11 -0.74 4.71 8.30
CA TYR A 11 -0.60 3.69 9.35
C TYR A 11 0.78 3.06 9.23
N VAL A 12 1.51 3.07 10.32
CA VAL A 12 2.89 2.61 10.37
C VAL A 12 3.06 1.45 11.31
N ASN A 13 4.03 0.61 11.00
CA ASN A 13 4.59 -0.37 11.91
C ASN A 13 5.85 0.22 12.53
N CYS A 14 6.13 -0.18 13.75
CA CYS A 14 7.31 0.24 14.47
C CYS A 14 7.96 -0.98 15.13
N ASP A 15 9.28 -1.02 15.12
CA ASP A 15 10.01 -2.04 15.86
C ASP A 15 10.01 -1.67 17.36
N LEU A 16 9.17 -2.34 18.12
CA LEU A 16 9.06 -2.15 19.56
C LEU A 16 10.28 -2.66 20.32
N THR A 17 11.16 -3.42 19.67
CA THR A 17 12.37 -3.99 20.29
C THR A 17 13.61 -3.15 20.03
N ALA A 18 13.54 -2.17 19.13
CA ALA A 18 14.65 -1.27 18.88
C ALA A 18 14.90 -0.38 20.12
N PRO A 19 16.15 -0.10 20.47
CA PRO A 19 16.49 0.80 21.59
C PRO A 19 15.83 2.18 21.48
N ASP A 20 15.58 2.62 20.23
CA ASP A 20 14.88 3.85 19.88
C ASP A 20 13.44 3.55 19.39
N GLY A 21 12.87 2.44 19.85
CA GLY A 21 11.57 1.92 19.40
C GLY A 21 10.44 2.93 19.63
N CYS A 22 9.38 2.77 18.87
CA CYS A 22 8.20 3.64 18.95
C CYS A 22 7.45 3.44 20.27
N ASN A 23 7.91 4.10 21.33
CA ASN A 23 7.14 4.20 22.56
C ASN A 23 5.96 5.16 22.33
N PRO A 24 4.78 4.91 22.91
CA PRO A 24 3.67 5.86 22.89
C PRO A 24 4.02 7.30 23.29
N ASP A 25 5.03 7.46 24.11
CA ASP A 25 5.48 8.75 24.65
C ASP A 25 6.64 9.38 23.86
N ASP A 26 7.12 8.71 22.79
CA ASP A 26 8.23 9.23 22.00
C ASP A 26 7.82 10.45 21.17
N PRO A 27 8.73 11.41 20.98
CA PRO A 27 8.45 12.55 20.12
C PRO A 27 8.26 12.08 18.67
N PRO A 28 7.44 12.77 17.86
CA PRO A 28 7.15 12.41 16.46
C PRO A 28 8.40 12.17 15.60
N SER A 29 9.51 12.84 15.91
CA SER A 29 10.79 12.65 15.22
C SER A 29 11.42 11.28 15.43
N ALA A 30 11.23 10.66 16.61
CA ALA A 30 11.72 9.30 16.87
C ALA A 30 10.86 8.26 16.14
N VAL A 31 9.53 8.46 16.15
CA VAL A 31 8.60 7.63 15.39
C VAL A 31 8.91 7.68 13.89
N LEU A 32 9.21 8.87 13.35
CA LEU A 32 9.56 9.05 11.93
C LEU A 32 10.82 8.25 11.52
N ARG A 33 11.84 8.18 12.37
CA ARG A 33 13.08 7.45 12.04
C ARG A 33 12.87 5.95 11.90
N ASN A 34 11.96 5.38 12.69
CA ASN A 34 11.72 3.94 12.79
C ASN A 34 10.41 3.50 12.12
N ALA A 35 9.61 4.45 11.63
CA ALA A 35 8.35 4.18 10.99
C ALA A 35 8.55 3.50 9.63
N TRP A 36 7.73 2.49 9.38
CA TRP A 36 7.66 1.82 8.10
C TRP A 36 6.23 1.33 7.85
N THR A 37 5.88 1.10 6.59
CA THR A 37 4.57 0.56 6.21
C THR A 37 4.73 -0.55 5.17
N TRP A 38 3.70 -1.36 5.06
CA TRP A 38 3.59 -2.45 4.08
C TRP A 38 2.39 -2.26 3.18
N PRO A 39 2.40 -2.84 1.99
CA PRO A 39 1.21 -2.87 1.13
C PRO A 39 -0.02 -3.52 1.79
N GLU A 40 0.17 -4.48 2.71
CA GLU A 40 -0.92 -5.15 3.42
C GLU A 40 -1.74 -4.20 4.30
N ASN A 41 -1.13 -3.13 4.81
CA ASN A 41 -1.88 -2.10 5.50
C ASN A 41 -2.93 -1.46 4.58
N MET A 42 -2.68 -1.43 3.27
CA MET A 42 -3.65 -0.94 2.29
C MET A 42 -4.86 -1.85 2.18
N LEU A 43 -4.67 -3.18 2.20
CA LEU A 43 -5.80 -4.12 2.20
C LEU A 43 -6.70 -3.87 3.43
N LEU A 44 -6.09 -3.81 4.61
CA LEU A 44 -6.84 -3.64 5.86
C LEU A 44 -7.56 -2.29 5.93
N VAL A 45 -6.85 -1.20 5.68
CA VAL A 45 -7.42 0.16 5.77
C VAL A 45 -8.37 0.44 4.61
N GLY A 46 -7.98 0.05 3.39
CA GLY A 46 -8.73 0.29 2.17
C GLY A 46 -10.06 -0.44 2.12
N GLU A 47 -10.18 -1.62 2.73
CA GLU A 47 -11.47 -2.33 2.82
C GLU A 47 -12.28 -1.90 4.03
N THR A 48 -11.66 -1.86 5.22
CA THR A 48 -12.39 -1.63 6.47
C THR A 48 -13.00 -0.24 6.55
N TYR A 49 -12.26 0.79 6.17
CA TYR A 49 -12.71 2.18 6.36
C TYR A 49 -13.83 2.59 5.41
N PRO A 50 -13.80 2.25 4.10
CA PRO A 50 -14.96 2.44 3.24
C PRO A 50 -16.20 1.69 3.74
N MET A 51 -16.05 0.47 4.25
CA MET A 51 -17.15 -0.28 4.87
C MET A 51 -17.72 0.44 6.10
N LEU A 52 -16.86 1.00 6.98
CA LEU A 52 -17.29 1.78 8.13
C LEU A 52 -17.99 3.07 7.68
N THR A 53 -17.51 3.74 6.64
CA THR A 53 -18.20 4.90 6.05
C THR A 53 -19.63 4.54 5.65
N ARG A 54 -19.79 3.43 4.92
CA ARG A 54 -21.11 2.97 4.47
C ARG A 54 -22.02 2.56 5.63
N ALA A 55 -21.48 1.87 6.63
CA ALA A 55 -22.25 1.38 7.77
C ALA A 55 -22.69 2.50 8.73
N THR A 56 -21.89 3.54 8.87
CA THR A 56 -22.11 4.61 9.87
C THR A 56 -22.58 5.93 9.25
N GLY A 57 -22.44 6.11 7.93
CA GLY A 57 -22.66 7.39 7.26
C GLY A 57 -21.56 8.42 7.55
N ASN A 58 -20.50 8.08 8.32
CA ASN A 58 -19.47 9.03 8.70
C ASN A 58 -18.34 9.08 7.64
N PRO A 59 -18.21 10.19 6.88
CA PRO A 59 -17.21 10.32 5.82
C PRO A 59 -15.77 10.37 6.34
N ALA A 60 -15.56 10.62 7.62
CA ALA A 60 -14.23 10.71 8.21
C ALA A 60 -13.41 9.42 8.05
N PHE A 61 -14.06 8.25 7.96
CA PHE A 61 -13.38 6.99 7.69
C PHE A 61 -12.85 6.94 6.27
N LEU A 62 -13.66 7.30 5.26
CA LEU A 62 -13.18 7.36 3.86
C LEU A 62 -12.02 8.34 3.72
N GLU A 63 -12.13 9.53 4.31
CA GLU A 63 -11.06 10.51 4.30
C GLU A 63 -9.76 10.01 4.96
N ALA A 64 -9.88 9.20 6.01
CA ALA A 64 -8.73 8.56 6.64
C ALA A 64 -8.09 7.51 5.72
N ALA A 65 -8.90 6.72 5.00
CA ALA A 65 -8.41 5.77 4.00
C ALA A 65 -7.69 6.49 2.85
N VAL A 66 -8.27 7.55 2.31
CA VAL A 66 -7.66 8.37 1.24
C VAL A 66 -6.29 8.91 1.67
N ARG A 67 -6.19 9.46 2.88
CA ARG A 67 -4.89 9.94 3.41
C ARG A 67 -3.87 8.81 3.53
N HIS A 68 -4.32 7.63 3.98
CA HIS A 68 -3.43 6.47 4.06
C HIS A 68 -2.94 6.03 2.69
N VAL A 69 -3.83 5.90 1.70
CA VAL A 69 -3.47 5.58 0.30
C VAL A 69 -2.41 6.52 -0.23
N LEU A 70 -2.66 7.83 -0.14
CA LEU A 70 -1.75 8.86 -0.66
C LEU A 70 -0.38 8.82 0.02
N GLY A 71 -0.35 8.62 1.32
CA GLY A 71 0.89 8.52 2.08
C GLY A 71 1.64 7.22 1.80
N ALA A 72 0.95 6.08 1.83
CA ALA A 72 1.55 4.77 1.55
C ALA A 72 2.09 4.69 0.12
N HIS A 73 1.39 5.29 -0.86
CA HIS A 73 1.90 5.41 -2.22
C HIS A 73 3.26 6.13 -2.26
N ARG A 74 3.40 7.27 -1.60
CA ARG A 74 4.68 8.00 -1.56
C ARG A 74 5.83 7.18 -0.98
N TRP A 75 5.53 6.28 -0.04
CA TRP A 75 6.53 5.50 0.68
C TRP A 75 6.89 4.19 -0.01
N LEU A 76 5.96 3.60 -0.74
CA LEU A 76 6.09 2.25 -1.30
C LEU A 76 6.30 2.22 -2.81
N PHE A 77 5.78 3.22 -3.54
CA PHE A 77 5.78 3.22 -4.99
C PHE A 77 7.15 3.53 -5.58
N ASP A 78 7.52 2.76 -6.59
CA ASP A 78 8.76 2.95 -7.36
C ASP A 78 8.39 3.42 -8.78
N PRO A 79 8.51 4.72 -9.09
CA PRO A 79 8.10 5.27 -10.38
C PRO A 79 8.75 4.61 -11.61
N PRO A 80 10.06 4.23 -11.58
CA PRO A 80 10.69 3.56 -12.72
C PRO A 80 10.07 2.23 -13.09
N THR A 81 9.67 1.43 -12.09
CA THR A 81 9.09 0.10 -12.31
C THR A 81 7.57 0.11 -12.33
N GLY A 82 6.93 1.09 -11.69
CA GLY A 82 5.49 1.13 -11.49
C GLY A 82 4.98 0.13 -10.47
N LEU A 83 5.87 -0.43 -9.63
CA LEU A 83 5.55 -1.45 -8.64
C LEU A 83 5.61 -0.89 -7.22
N TYR A 84 4.93 -1.56 -6.29
CA TYR A 84 5.04 -1.28 -4.86
C TYR A 84 6.04 -2.22 -4.20
N TRP A 85 7.02 -1.63 -3.51
CA TRP A 85 7.97 -2.37 -2.70
C TRP A 85 7.32 -2.86 -1.41
N HIS A 86 7.80 -4.00 -0.89
CA HIS A 86 7.21 -4.63 0.30
C HIS A 86 7.38 -3.77 1.56
N VAL A 87 8.42 -2.98 1.65
CA VAL A 87 8.64 -2.05 2.78
C VAL A 87 8.81 -0.63 2.27
N GLY A 88 8.05 0.29 2.84
CA GLY A 88 8.17 1.73 2.61
C GLY A 88 8.49 2.49 3.89
N ARG A 89 9.28 3.55 3.75
CA ARG A 89 9.65 4.48 4.82
C ARG A 89 9.28 5.91 4.43
N PRO A 90 9.29 6.88 5.34
CA PRO A 90 9.05 8.28 5.00
C PRO A 90 9.93 8.82 3.86
N THR A 91 11.10 8.22 3.67
CA THR A 91 12.06 8.58 2.61
C THR A 91 11.82 7.87 1.27
N GLY A 92 10.82 6.99 1.19
CA GLY A 92 10.48 6.22 -0.01
C GLY A 92 10.62 4.69 0.18
N PRO A 93 10.59 3.91 -0.91
CA PRO A 93 10.72 2.46 -0.86
C PRO A 93 12.05 2.01 -0.24
N ASP A 94 11.98 1.02 0.66
CA ASP A 94 13.19 0.41 1.21
C ASP A 94 13.72 -0.64 0.23
N LYS A 95 14.76 -0.27 -0.51
CA LYS A 95 15.38 -1.10 -1.55
C LYS A 95 16.10 -2.35 -1.02
N ARG A 96 16.14 -2.56 0.30
CA ARG A 96 16.56 -3.83 0.92
C ARG A 96 15.46 -4.88 0.94
N SER A 97 14.21 -4.48 0.68
CA SER A 97 13.09 -5.38 0.42
C SER A 97 12.98 -5.65 -1.10
N ALA A 98 11.90 -6.25 -1.53
CA ALA A 98 11.59 -6.52 -2.94
C ALA A 98 10.15 -6.07 -3.26
N PRO A 99 9.82 -5.80 -4.53
CA PRO A 99 8.42 -5.72 -4.95
C PRO A 99 7.80 -7.12 -4.90
N TRP A 100 7.07 -7.39 -3.82
CA TRP A 100 6.46 -8.68 -3.57
C TRP A 100 5.07 -8.78 -4.19
N GLY A 101 4.87 -9.75 -5.09
CA GLY A 101 3.68 -9.86 -5.93
C GLY A 101 2.37 -9.83 -5.16
N ARG A 102 2.25 -10.58 -4.04
CA ARG A 102 1.05 -10.53 -3.21
C ARG A 102 0.89 -9.18 -2.49
N GLY A 103 1.98 -8.60 -2.01
CA GLY A 103 1.92 -7.28 -1.37
C GLY A 103 1.48 -6.20 -2.34
N ASP A 104 2.03 -6.19 -3.55
CA ASP A 104 1.64 -5.24 -4.61
C ASP A 104 0.13 -5.34 -4.89
N THR A 105 -0.40 -6.54 -5.04
CA THR A 105 -1.84 -6.75 -5.27
C THR A 105 -2.71 -6.39 -4.07
N HIS A 106 -2.22 -6.50 -2.84
CA HIS A 106 -2.93 -6.00 -1.65
C HIS A 106 -3.09 -4.48 -1.68
N PHE A 107 -2.08 -3.77 -2.19
CA PHE A 107 -2.19 -2.32 -2.39
C PHE A 107 -3.30 -1.99 -3.39
N LEU A 108 -3.31 -2.67 -4.53
CA LEU A 108 -4.34 -2.48 -5.56
C LEU A 108 -5.76 -2.74 -5.03
N TRP A 109 -5.95 -3.80 -4.28
CA TRP A 109 -7.25 -4.14 -3.73
C TRP A 109 -7.76 -3.09 -2.76
N GLY A 110 -6.91 -2.63 -1.85
CA GLY A 110 -7.27 -1.57 -0.92
C GLY A 110 -7.55 -0.25 -1.65
N LEU A 111 -6.74 0.10 -2.65
CA LEU A 111 -6.93 1.27 -3.49
C LEU A 111 -8.27 1.21 -4.25
N ARG A 112 -8.58 0.05 -4.86
CA ARG A 112 -9.84 -0.19 -5.55
C ARG A 112 -11.03 -0.04 -4.62
N ALA A 113 -11.00 -0.66 -3.43
CA ALA A 113 -12.08 -0.58 -2.46
C ALA A 113 -12.36 0.85 -2.01
N VAL A 114 -11.32 1.68 -1.87
CA VAL A 114 -11.47 3.12 -1.62
C VAL A 114 -12.14 3.82 -2.80
N LEU A 115 -11.69 3.58 -4.03
CA LEU A 115 -12.26 4.17 -5.24
C LEU A 115 -13.73 3.80 -5.45
N ASP A 116 -14.12 2.57 -5.14
CA ASP A 116 -15.50 2.08 -5.29
C ASP A 116 -16.48 2.79 -4.34
N GLN A 117 -16.00 3.30 -3.20
CA GLN A 117 -16.82 4.04 -2.22
C GLN A 117 -16.64 5.56 -2.32
N MET A 118 -15.68 6.01 -3.11
CA MET A 118 -15.37 7.44 -3.24
C MET A 118 -16.35 8.11 -4.20
N PRO A 119 -16.98 9.23 -3.80
CA PRO A 119 -17.82 10.03 -4.72
C PRO A 119 -17.06 10.45 -5.98
N ASP A 120 -17.74 10.48 -7.12
CA ASP A 120 -17.12 10.89 -8.39
C ASP A 120 -16.54 12.31 -8.33
N ALA A 121 -17.19 13.22 -7.60
CA ALA A 121 -16.73 14.59 -7.41
C ALA A 121 -15.61 14.75 -6.36
N HIS A 122 -15.11 13.64 -5.77
CA HIS A 122 -14.09 13.74 -4.73
C HIS A 122 -12.78 14.31 -5.30
N PRO A 123 -12.17 15.36 -4.68
CA PRO A 123 -11.03 16.08 -5.26
C PRO A 123 -9.78 15.22 -5.49
N ARG A 124 -9.65 14.10 -4.78
CA ARG A 124 -8.50 13.19 -4.92
C ARG A 124 -8.75 11.97 -5.81
N ARG A 125 -9.96 11.85 -6.40
CA ARG A 125 -10.32 10.68 -7.21
C ARG A 125 -9.39 10.48 -8.41
N ALA A 126 -9.09 11.55 -9.13
CA ALA A 126 -8.19 11.49 -10.29
C ALA A 126 -6.79 11.00 -9.92
N ASP A 127 -6.27 11.41 -8.76
CA ASP A 127 -4.96 10.97 -8.29
C ASP A 127 -4.96 9.47 -8.01
N LEU A 128 -5.99 8.96 -7.32
CA LEU A 128 -6.11 7.55 -7.01
C LEU A 128 -6.30 6.69 -8.28
N CYS A 129 -7.08 7.15 -9.24
CA CYS A 129 -7.21 6.50 -10.55
C CYS A 129 -5.86 6.43 -11.27
N ARG A 130 -5.08 7.51 -11.22
CA ARG A 130 -3.74 7.53 -11.82
C ARG A 130 -2.77 6.55 -11.14
N MET A 131 -2.82 6.44 -9.81
CA MET A 131 -2.04 5.45 -9.05
C MET A 131 -2.38 4.02 -9.48
N LEU A 132 -3.68 3.72 -9.59
CA LEU A 132 -4.16 2.40 -10.06
C LEU A 132 -3.62 2.09 -11.45
N GLN A 133 -3.74 3.03 -12.39
CA GLN A 133 -3.27 2.87 -13.76
C GLN A 133 -1.76 2.61 -13.82
N LEU A 134 -0.96 3.42 -13.13
CA LEU A 134 0.50 3.29 -13.13
C LEU A 134 0.96 1.93 -12.61
N ASN A 135 0.31 1.43 -11.57
CA ASN A 135 0.67 0.13 -11.01
C ASN A 135 0.20 -1.03 -11.91
N LEU A 136 -0.99 -0.95 -12.50
CA LEU A 136 -1.42 -1.95 -13.49
C LEU A 136 -0.48 -2.01 -14.69
N GLU A 137 -0.02 -0.86 -15.20
CA GLU A 137 1.00 -0.79 -16.24
C GLU A 137 2.32 -1.43 -15.79
N GLY A 138 2.72 -1.23 -14.53
CA GLY A 138 3.89 -1.87 -13.91
C GLY A 138 3.76 -3.39 -13.86
N LEU A 139 2.63 -3.88 -13.37
CA LEU A 139 2.32 -5.30 -13.28
C LEU A 139 2.28 -5.98 -14.66
N LEU A 140 1.68 -5.34 -15.66
CA LEU A 140 1.65 -5.89 -17.02
C LEU A 140 3.05 -6.08 -17.61
N ARG A 141 4.02 -5.24 -17.26
CA ARG A 141 5.41 -5.38 -17.72
C ARG A 141 6.15 -6.59 -17.15
N VAL A 142 5.73 -7.05 -15.97
CA VAL A 142 6.36 -8.16 -15.25
C VAL A 142 5.52 -9.44 -15.25
N GLN A 143 4.43 -9.46 -16.03
CA GLN A 143 3.65 -10.67 -16.28
C GLN A 143 4.47 -11.63 -17.14
N ASP A 144 4.54 -12.90 -16.75
CA ASP A 144 5.25 -13.88 -17.54
C ASP A 144 4.47 -14.32 -18.81
N ARG A 145 5.12 -15.09 -19.67
CA ARG A 145 4.52 -15.59 -20.92
C ARG A 145 3.30 -16.50 -20.74
N PHE A 146 3.04 -16.97 -19.52
CA PHE A 146 1.88 -17.79 -19.18
C PHE A 146 0.75 -16.96 -18.53
N GLY A 147 0.93 -15.66 -18.41
CA GLY A 147 -0.02 -14.77 -17.78
C GLY A 147 0.03 -14.78 -16.24
N LEU A 148 1.13 -15.24 -15.66
CA LEU A 148 1.29 -15.35 -14.20
C LEU A 148 2.16 -14.21 -13.65
N TRP A 149 1.96 -13.89 -12.37
CA TRP A 149 2.83 -13.02 -11.58
C TRP A 149 3.58 -13.84 -10.54
N HIS A 150 4.84 -13.47 -10.30
CA HIS A 150 5.76 -14.18 -9.44
C HIS A 150 5.81 -13.59 -8.02
N ASN A 151 6.42 -14.32 -7.08
CA ASN A 151 6.55 -13.84 -5.69
C ASN A 151 7.41 -12.57 -5.61
N VAL A 152 8.51 -12.51 -6.35
CA VAL A 152 9.35 -11.32 -6.50
C VAL A 152 9.17 -10.83 -7.93
N LEU A 153 8.59 -9.64 -8.08
CA LEU A 153 8.12 -9.14 -9.37
C LEU A 153 9.23 -8.64 -10.29
N ASP A 154 10.34 -8.19 -9.74
CA ASP A 154 11.50 -7.66 -10.46
C ASP A 154 12.65 -8.69 -10.61
N ALA A 155 12.45 -9.92 -10.13
CA ALA A 155 13.39 -11.01 -10.34
C ALA A 155 13.18 -11.69 -11.70
N ASP A 156 14.24 -12.35 -12.20
CA ASP A 156 14.08 -13.27 -13.34
C ASP A 156 13.02 -14.33 -12.99
N PRO A 157 12.04 -14.61 -13.88
CA PRO A 157 11.07 -15.68 -13.65
C PRO A 157 11.66 -17.05 -13.34
N ALA A 158 12.90 -17.32 -13.75
CA ALA A 158 13.61 -18.54 -13.39
C ALA A 158 14.00 -18.60 -11.90
N ASP A 159 14.20 -17.43 -11.28
CA ASP A 159 14.64 -17.28 -9.88
C ASP A 159 13.49 -17.02 -8.90
N SER A 160 12.29 -16.78 -9.41
CA SER A 160 11.11 -16.49 -8.60
C SER A 160 9.95 -17.42 -8.96
N ARG A 161 9.31 -18.00 -7.95
CA ARG A 161 8.16 -18.89 -8.19
C ARG A 161 6.91 -18.13 -8.55
N PRO A 162 6.05 -18.64 -9.47
CA PRO A 162 4.72 -18.10 -9.69
C PRO A 162 3.92 -18.00 -8.38
N CYS A 163 3.21 -16.91 -8.22
CA CYS A 163 2.40 -16.64 -7.04
C CYS A 163 0.90 -16.73 -7.40
N SER A 164 0.27 -17.84 -7.04
CA SER A 164 -1.15 -18.06 -7.32
C SER A 164 -2.05 -16.99 -6.69
N SER A 165 -1.71 -16.54 -5.48
CA SER A 165 -2.49 -15.48 -4.82
C SER A 165 -2.36 -14.14 -5.53
N ALA A 166 -1.17 -13.73 -5.95
CA ALA A 166 -0.98 -12.50 -6.73
C ALA A 166 -1.75 -12.59 -8.06
N THR A 167 -1.55 -13.69 -8.80
CA THR A 167 -2.23 -13.91 -10.08
C THR A 167 -3.76 -13.87 -9.94
N SER A 168 -4.32 -14.59 -8.96
CA SER A 168 -5.77 -14.60 -8.76
C SER A 168 -6.33 -13.23 -8.31
N GLN A 169 -5.54 -12.46 -7.57
CA GLN A 169 -5.94 -11.13 -7.13
C GLN A 169 -5.93 -10.11 -8.28
N VAL A 170 -4.91 -10.11 -9.13
CA VAL A 170 -4.89 -9.24 -10.32
C VAL A 170 -6.05 -9.55 -11.26
N LEU A 171 -6.35 -10.83 -11.48
CA LEU A 171 -7.45 -11.23 -12.36
C LEU A 171 -8.86 -10.85 -11.84
N ARG A 172 -8.99 -10.42 -10.60
CA ARG A 172 -10.26 -9.96 -9.99
C ARG A 172 -10.43 -8.45 -9.97
N LEU A 173 -9.40 -7.70 -10.35
CA LEU A 173 -9.45 -6.25 -10.41
C LEU A 173 -10.20 -5.76 -11.64
#